data_251b08c70a9f3938200333fd76f90c8e
#
_entry.id   251b08c70a9f3938200333fd76f90c8e
#
_cell.length_a   1.000
_cell.length_b   1.000
_cell.length_c   1.000
_cell.angle_alpha   90.00
_cell.angle_beta   90.00
_cell.angle_gamma   90.00
#
_symmetry.space_group_name_H-M   'P 1'
#
loop_
_entity.id
_entity.type
_entity.pdbx_description
1 polymer ?
#
loop_
_entity_poly.entity_id
_entity_poly.type
_entity_poly.pdbx_seq_one_letter_code
_entity_poly.pdbx_strand_id
1 'polypeptide(L)'
;MFSGRRMEESAPTLNLADVRRTIEPLYEGQKLFTGESVMAHAEGVVDILRGIRDDDDLLAAAYLFCVWNQLKNPKEWLTKHFGKQVCELVANLKVVIDVSEKARSREGEARISQQPDAVRRLLLALCTDLRVVLLRLASRLQTLRYFAATKAPGAKEYGAETLALYAPLANRLGIWQMKWELEDLSLRFTEPEVFHTIANNLEETREERVASIQEAVRRIQALLASRGIQASVSGRPKHIYSIWK
;
A
#
# COMPACT_ATOMS: atom_id res chain seq x y z
N MET A 1 48.41 -16.67 17.84
CA MET A 1 47.09 -15.98 18.02
C MET A 1 46.84 -15.15 16.78
N PHE A 2 46.14 -15.73 15.81
CA PHE A 2 45.69 -15.00 14.62
C PHE A 2 44.18 -14.74 14.78
N SER A 3 43.86 -13.48 15.11
CA SER A 3 42.50 -12.98 15.13
C SER A 3 42.06 -12.70 13.68
N GLY A 4 41.35 -13.65 13.09
CA GLY A 4 40.68 -13.46 11.81
C GLY A 4 39.48 -12.54 12.01
N ARG A 5 39.61 -11.25 11.71
CA ARG A 5 38.45 -10.39 11.41
C ARG A 5 37.80 -10.94 10.14
N ARG A 6 36.63 -11.54 10.29
CA ARG A 6 35.72 -11.68 9.15
C ARG A 6 35.40 -10.26 8.66
N MET A 7 35.85 -9.95 7.47
CA MET A 7 35.31 -8.81 6.74
C MET A 7 33.81 -9.13 6.50
N GLU A 8 32.95 -8.36 7.12
CA GLU A 8 31.56 -8.30 6.71
C GLU A 8 31.56 -7.77 5.26
N GLU A 9 31.32 -8.65 4.30
CA GLU A 9 30.97 -8.24 2.94
C GLU A 9 29.76 -7.33 3.06
N SER A 10 29.97 -6.04 2.86
CA SER A 10 28.87 -5.08 2.72
C SER A 10 27.98 -5.58 1.60
N ALA A 11 26.72 -5.87 1.92
CA ALA A 11 25.72 -6.21 0.92
C ALA A 11 25.75 -5.14 -0.19
N PRO A 12 25.72 -5.52 -1.47
CA PRO A 12 25.75 -4.56 -2.56
C PRO A 12 24.59 -3.58 -2.37
N THR A 13 24.90 -2.29 -2.40
CA THR A 13 23.91 -1.22 -2.28
C THR A 13 22.90 -1.41 -3.44
N LEU A 14 21.67 -1.71 -3.11
CA LEU A 14 20.61 -2.04 -4.05
C LEU A 14 20.25 -0.76 -4.82
N ASN A 15 20.58 -0.70 -6.11
CA ASN A 15 20.22 0.42 -6.97
C ASN A 15 18.86 0.15 -7.63
N LEU A 16 17.83 0.88 -7.24
CA LEU A 16 16.48 0.72 -7.76
C LEU A 16 16.38 0.92 -9.28
N ALA A 17 17.24 1.75 -9.88
CA ALA A 17 17.29 1.89 -11.34
C ALA A 17 17.77 0.60 -12.03
N ASP A 18 18.68 -0.13 -11.41
CA ASP A 18 19.15 -1.41 -11.92
C ASP A 18 18.10 -2.52 -11.72
N VAL A 19 17.39 -2.51 -10.58
CA VAL A 19 16.24 -3.39 -10.35
C VAL A 19 15.20 -3.19 -11.46
N ARG A 20 14.79 -1.94 -11.70
CA ARG A 20 13.82 -1.58 -12.73
C ARG A 20 14.27 -2.06 -14.12
N ARG A 21 15.52 -1.79 -14.49
CA ARG A 21 16.09 -2.21 -15.80
C ARG A 21 16.10 -3.72 -15.95
N THR A 22 16.36 -4.46 -14.88
CA THR A 22 16.42 -5.93 -14.89
C THR A 22 15.05 -6.57 -15.14
N ILE A 23 13.97 -5.95 -14.62
CA ILE A 23 12.61 -6.50 -14.79
C ILE A 23 11.89 -6.00 -16.04
N GLU A 24 12.35 -4.93 -16.65
CA GLU A 24 11.69 -4.33 -17.83
C GLU A 24 11.40 -5.35 -18.93
N PRO A 25 12.35 -6.19 -19.39
CA PRO A 25 12.08 -7.22 -20.40
C PRO A 25 11.15 -8.33 -19.89
N LEU A 26 11.09 -8.60 -18.58
CA LEU A 26 10.20 -9.60 -18.01
C LEU A 26 8.75 -9.11 -17.94
N TYR A 27 8.53 -7.81 -17.82
CA TYR A 27 7.22 -7.19 -17.67
C TYR A 27 6.65 -6.61 -18.97
N GLU A 28 7.42 -6.64 -20.04
CA GLU A 28 6.99 -6.14 -21.34
C GLU A 28 5.71 -6.84 -21.82
N GLY A 29 4.67 -6.07 -22.12
CA GLY A 29 3.37 -6.57 -22.54
C GLY A 29 2.55 -7.30 -21.48
N GLN A 30 3.07 -7.51 -20.27
CA GLN A 30 2.38 -8.20 -19.20
C GLN A 30 1.32 -7.29 -18.54
N LYS A 31 0.16 -7.89 -18.22
CA LYS A 31 -0.94 -7.20 -17.54
C LYS A 31 -1.41 -7.98 -16.33
N LEU A 32 -1.85 -7.25 -15.30
CA LEU A 32 -2.55 -7.81 -14.16
C LEU A 32 -3.99 -8.21 -14.57
N PHE A 33 -4.68 -8.95 -13.70
CA PHE A 33 -6.08 -9.32 -13.88
C PHE A 33 -7.01 -8.11 -14.10
N THR A 34 -6.63 -6.93 -13.63
CA THR A 34 -7.33 -5.66 -13.80
C THR A 34 -7.17 -5.03 -15.18
N GLY A 35 -6.21 -5.50 -15.99
CA GLY A 35 -5.79 -4.90 -17.24
C GLY A 35 -4.66 -3.87 -17.10
N GLU A 36 -4.25 -3.51 -15.88
CA GLU A 36 -3.12 -2.63 -15.60
C GLU A 36 -1.81 -3.27 -16.05
N SER A 37 -0.91 -2.48 -16.66
CA SER A 37 0.45 -2.94 -16.95
C SER A 37 1.18 -3.32 -15.67
N VAL A 38 1.86 -4.48 -15.66
CA VAL A 38 2.64 -4.93 -14.50
C VAL A 38 3.71 -3.92 -14.13
N MET A 39 4.40 -3.32 -15.11
CA MET A 39 5.41 -2.29 -14.85
C MET A 39 4.79 -1.02 -14.25
N ALA A 40 3.69 -0.51 -14.81
CA ALA A 40 3.03 0.67 -14.30
C ALA A 40 2.51 0.46 -12.86
N HIS A 41 1.98 -0.73 -12.58
CA HIS A 41 1.59 -1.09 -11.22
C HIS A 41 2.77 -1.10 -10.25
N ALA A 42 3.89 -1.72 -10.63
CA ALA A 42 5.09 -1.77 -9.80
C ALA A 42 5.63 -0.36 -9.50
N GLU A 43 5.71 0.51 -10.51
CA GLU A 43 6.11 1.91 -10.36
C GLU A 43 5.17 2.67 -9.41
N GLY A 44 3.86 2.53 -9.58
CA GLY A 44 2.88 3.15 -8.68
C GLY A 44 2.98 2.65 -7.23
N VAL A 45 3.27 1.36 -7.02
CA VAL A 45 3.52 0.81 -5.67
C VAL A 45 4.78 1.39 -5.05
N VAL A 46 5.86 1.51 -5.81
CA VAL A 46 7.11 2.13 -5.37
C VAL A 46 6.89 3.58 -4.97
N ASP A 47 6.14 4.36 -5.77
CA ASP A 47 5.85 5.76 -5.47
C ASP A 47 5.03 5.93 -4.19
N ILE A 48 4.06 5.05 -3.96
CA ILE A 48 3.28 5.02 -2.70
C ILE A 48 4.20 4.74 -1.50
N LEU A 49 5.08 3.75 -1.62
CA LEU A 49 5.94 3.33 -0.51
C LEU A 49 7.02 4.35 -0.18
N ARG A 50 7.59 5.04 -1.16
CA ARG A 50 8.55 6.16 -0.96
C ARG A 50 7.98 7.26 -0.07
N GLY A 51 6.69 7.53 -0.17
CA GLY A 51 6.02 8.50 0.70
C GLY A 51 5.85 8.05 2.15
N ILE A 52 6.17 6.79 2.47
CA ILE A 52 5.93 6.20 3.79
C ILE A 52 7.23 5.77 4.47
N ARG A 53 8.10 5.09 3.73
CA ARG A 53 9.33 4.52 4.26
C ARG A 53 10.41 4.45 3.19
N ASP A 54 11.56 5.01 3.49
CA ASP A 54 12.77 4.88 2.69
C ASP A 54 13.50 3.59 3.10
N ASP A 55 13.28 2.51 2.33
CA ASP A 55 13.79 1.16 2.59
C ASP A 55 14.03 0.49 1.23
N ASP A 56 15.29 0.39 0.83
CA ASP A 56 15.67 -0.10 -0.50
C ASP A 56 15.20 -1.53 -0.78
N ASP A 57 15.26 -2.42 0.21
CA ASP A 57 14.76 -3.80 0.07
C ASP A 57 13.24 -3.84 -0.16
N LEU A 58 12.51 -2.97 0.54
CA LEU A 58 11.06 -2.82 0.40
C LEU A 58 10.70 -2.32 -1.00
N LEU A 59 11.40 -1.28 -1.49
CA LEU A 59 11.17 -0.70 -2.80
C LEU A 59 11.59 -1.66 -3.93
N ALA A 60 12.69 -2.39 -3.76
CA ALA A 60 13.07 -3.45 -4.68
C ALA A 60 12.04 -4.57 -4.73
N ALA A 61 11.53 -5.02 -3.58
CA ALA A 61 10.48 -6.04 -3.51
C ALA A 61 9.18 -5.56 -4.19
N ALA A 62 8.88 -4.25 -4.16
CA ALA A 62 7.76 -3.66 -4.86
C ALA A 62 7.90 -3.75 -6.39
N TYR A 63 9.10 -3.60 -6.93
CA TYR A 63 9.36 -3.86 -8.34
C TYR A 63 9.28 -5.35 -8.70
N LEU A 64 9.71 -6.23 -7.81
CA LEU A 64 9.95 -7.65 -8.07
C LEU A 64 8.75 -8.57 -7.79
N PHE A 65 7.63 -8.04 -7.30
CA PHE A 65 6.52 -8.88 -6.81
C PHE A 65 5.90 -9.79 -7.86
N CYS A 66 5.87 -9.39 -9.15
CA CYS A 66 5.34 -10.20 -10.24
C CYS A 66 6.37 -11.16 -10.87
N VAL A 67 7.66 -11.00 -10.57
CA VAL A 67 8.74 -11.86 -11.11
C VAL A 67 8.51 -13.33 -10.75
N TRP A 68 7.89 -13.58 -9.59
CA TRP A 68 7.58 -14.93 -9.13
C TRP A 68 6.80 -15.76 -10.14
N ASN A 69 5.90 -15.14 -10.88
CA ASN A 69 5.07 -15.80 -11.89
C ASN A 69 5.73 -15.90 -13.28
N GLN A 70 6.87 -15.23 -13.48
CA GLN A 70 7.56 -15.16 -14.78
C GLN A 70 8.74 -16.14 -14.90
N LEU A 71 9.23 -16.66 -13.78
CA LEU A 71 10.43 -17.47 -13.74
C LEU A 71 10.14 -18.89 -13.26
N LYS A 72 10.92 -19.87 -13.78
CA LYS A 72 10.84 -21.27 -13.33
C LYS A 72 11.37 -21.47 -11.90
N ASN A 73 12.48 -20.76 -11.55
CA ASN A 73 13.14 -20.84 -10.24
C ASN A 73 13.25 -19.40 -9.64
N PRO A 74 12.13 -18.75 -9.28
CA PRO A 74 12.14 -17.35 -8.85
C PRO A 74 12.95 -17.14 -7.56
N LYS A 75 12.89 -18.08 -6.62
CA LYS A 75 13.61 -17.98 -5.34
C LYS A 75 15.12 -17.93 -5.52
N GLU A 76 15.66 -18.83 -6.33
CA GLU A 76 17.10 -18.89 -6.61
C GLU A 76 17.56 -17.62 -7.34
N TRP A 77 16.79 -17.23 -8.36
CA TRP A 77 17.08 -16.05 -9.16
C TRP A 77 17.04 -14.76 -8.32
N LEU A 78 16.00 -14.57 -7.50
CA LEU A 78 15.88 -13.40 -6.61
C LEU A 78 17.03 -13.36 -5.58
N THR A 79 17.35 -14.50 -4.95
CA THR A 79 18.43 -14.55 -3.96
C THR A 79 19.78 -14.22 -4.57
N LYS A 80 20.04 -14.71 -5.79
CA LYS A 80 21.31 -14.47 -6.50
C LYS A 80 21.48 -13.02 -6.92
N HIS A 81 20.41 -12.36 -7.39
CA HIS A 81 20.51 -11.01 -7.99
C HIS A 81 20.24 -9.88 -6.98
N PHE A 82 19.39 -10.11 -5.99
CA PHE A 82 18.89 -9.06 -5.08
C PHE A 82 19.04 -9.41 -3.59
N GLY A 83 19.59 -10.57 -3.28
CA GLY A 83 19.84 -10.99 -1.92
C GLY A 83 18.64 -11.69 -1.25
N LYS A 84 18.95 -12.25 -0.08
CA LYS A 84 18.01 -13.10 0.68
C LYS A 84 16.82 -12.29 1.21
N GLN A 85 17.05 -11.07 1.70
CA GLN A 85 15.98 -10.24 2.30
C GLN A 85 14.90 -9.87 1.29
N VAL A 86 15.29 -9.40 0.11
CA VAL A 86 14.34 -9.09 -0.98
C VAL A 86 13.60 -10.33 -1.42
N CYS A 87 14.29 -11.46 -1.56
CA CYS A 87 13.66 -12.73 -1.92
C CYS A 87 12.61 -13.16 -0.89
N GLU A 88 12.87 -13.03 0.41
CA GLU A 88 11.94 -13.35 1.49
C GLU A 88 10.72 -12.43 1.47
N LEU A 89 10.90 -11.12 1.24
CA LEU A 89 9.79 -10.19 1.12
C LEU A 89 8.87 -10.56 -0.06
N VAL A 90 9.42 -10.83 -1.23
CA VAL A 90 8.65 -11.21 -2.42
C VAL A 90 7.94 -12.54 -2.23
N ALA A 91 8.62 -13.54 -1.64
CA ALA A 91 8.04 -14.85 -1.35
C ALA A 91 6.86 -14.76 -0.37
N ASN A 92 7.03 -14.01 0.73
CA ASN A 92 5.99 -13.81 1.72
C ASN A 92 4.81 -13.01 1.16
N LEU A 93 5.07 -12.00 0.32
CA LEU A 93 4.02 -11.26 -0.37
C LEU A 93 3.21 -12.19 -1.29
N LYS A 94 3.87 -13.09 -2.02
CA LYS A 94 3.19 -14.09 -2.86
C LYS A 94 2.24 -14.98 -2.04
N VAL A 95 2.67 -15.45 -0.88
CA VAL A 95 1.81 -16.24 0.03
C VAL A 95 0.57 -15.44 0.45
N VAL A 96 0.74 -14.17 0.83
CA VAL A 96 -0.37 -13.29 1.22
C VAL A 96 -1.34 -13.04 0.07
N ILE A 97 -0.83 -12.86 -1.15
CA ILE A 97 -1.65 -12.71 -2.36
C ILE A 97 -2.44 -13.99 -2.62
N ASP A 98 -1.82 -15.16 -2.61
CA ASP A 98 -2.46 -16.45 -2.88
C ASP A 98 -3.57 -16.76 -1.86
N VAL A 99 -3.34 -16.47 -0.59
CA VAL A 99 -4.37 -16.61 0.46
C VAL A 99 -5.53 -15.64 0.22
N SER A 100 -5.23 -14.39 -0.17
CA SER A 100 -6.26 -13.39 -0.48
C SER A 100 -7.09 -13.76 -1.73
N GLU A 101 -6.46 -14.36 -2.75
CA GLU A 101 -7.13 -14.81 -3.97
C GLU A 101 -8.03 -16.01 -3.71
N LYS A 102 -7.58 -16.98 -2.90
CA LYS A 102 -8.41 -18.11 -2.47
C LYS A 102 -9.60 -17.64 -1.62
N ALA A 103 -9.43 -16.62 -0.80
CA ALA A 103 -10.51 -16.03 -0.01
C ALA A 103 -11.56 -15.30 -0.87
N ARG A 104 -11.23 -14.90 -2.11
CA ARG A 104 -12.16 -14.30 -3.08
C ARG A 104 -13.00 -15.32 -3.87
N SER A 105 -12.76 -16.61 -3.74
CA SER A 105 -13.68 -17.64 -4.29
C SER A 105 -15.06 -17.53 -3.63
N ARG A 106 -16.14 -18.04 -4.29
CA ARG A 106 -17.52 -17.93 -3.75
C ARG A 106 -17.66 -18.40 -2.29
N GLU A 107 -16.89 -19.43 -1.90
CA GLU A 107 -16.84 -19.87 -0.50
C GLU A 107 -16.08 -18.90 0.41
N GLY A 108 -15.09 -18.20 -0.14
CA GLY A 108 -14.30 -17.20 0.57
C GLY A 108 -15.05 -15.88 0.79
N GLU A 109 -15.83 -15.42 -0.17
CA GLU A 109 -16.66 -14.20 -0.05
C GLU A 109 -17.66 -14.31 1.10
N ALA A 110 -18.28 -15.49 1.27
CA ALA A 110 -19.17 -15.76 2.40
C ALA A 110 -18.42 -15.72 3.73
N ARG A 111 -17.15 -16.19 3.79
CA ARG A 111 -16.32 -16.14 4.99
C ARG A 111 -15.83 -14.73 5.31
N ILE A 112 -15.45 -13.95 4.29
CA ILE A 112 -15.03 -12.55 4.46
C ILE A 112 -16.17 -11.71 5.04
N SER A 113 -17.39 -11.87 4.52
CA SER A 113 -18.55 -11.13 4.99
C SER A 113 -19.00 -11.56 6.39
N GLN A 114 -18.85 -12.84 6.76
CA GLN A 114 -19.25 -13.36 8.06
C GLN A 114 -18.19 -13.18 9.15
N GLN A 115 -16.90 -13.28 8.81
CA GLN A 115 -15.80 -13.23 9.80
C GLN A 115 -14.59 -12.42 9.32
N PRO A 116 -14.75 -11.13 9.01
CA PRO A 116 -13.65 -10.30 8.51
C PRO A 116 -12.48 -10.19 9.48
N ASP A 117 -12.72 -10.23 10.79
CA ASP A 117 -11.67 -10.18 11.81
C ASP A 117 -10.81 -11.46 11.86
N ALA A 118 -11.39 -12.62 11.57
CA ALA A 118 -10.63 -13.86 11.49
C ALA A 118 -9.69 -13.86 10.27
N VAL A 119 -10.16 -13.38 9.10
CA VAL A 119 -9.34 -13.24 7.90
C VAL A 119 -8.22 -12.21 8.11
N ARG A 120 -8.50 -11.07 8.75
CA ARG A 120 -7.48 -10.08 9.11
C ARG A 120 -6.41 -10.64 10.04
N ARG A 121 -6.81 -11.39 11.07
CA ARG A 121 -5.85 -12.06 11.98
C ARG A 121 -4.99 -13.07 11.24
N LEU A 122 -5.56 -13.83 10.31
CA LEU A 122 -4.82 -14.77 9.48
C LEU A 122 -3.79 -14.06 8.61
N LEU A 123 -4.17 -12.97 7.93
CA LEU A 123 -3.24 -12.16 7.11
C LEU A 123 -2.09 -11.60 7.96
N LEU A 124 -2.38 -11.11 9.17
CA LEU A 124 -1.33 -10.62 10.08
C LEU A 124 -0.43 -11.76 10.59
N ALA A 125 -0.99 -12.92 10.90
CA ALA A 125 -0.23 -14.08 11.38
C ALA A 125 0.70 -14.66 10.30
N LEU A 126 0.34 -14.53 9.02
CA LEU A 126 1.19 -14.93 7.90
C LEU A 126 2.35 -13.95 7.62
N CYS A 127 2.26 -12.73 8.14
CA CYS A 127 3.27 -11.70 7.94
C CYS A 127 4.24 -11.67 9.12
N THR A 128 5.38 -12.34 8.98
CA THR A 128 6.50 -12.23 9.94
C THR A 128 7.22 -10.89 9.85
N ASP A 129 7.08 -10.19 8.71
CA ASP A 129 7.68 -8.89 8.42
C ASP A 129 6.58 -7.88 8.05
N LEU A 130 6.50 -6.77 8.79
CA LEU A 130 5.53 -5.70 8.55
C LEU A 130 5.65 -5.09 7.15
N ARG A 131 6.83 -5.15 6.53
CA ARG A 131 7.06 -4.67 5.16
C ARG A 131 6.20 -5.39 4.13
N VAL A 132 5.90 -6.67 4.35
CA VAL A 132 4.98 -7.46 3.49
C VAL A 132 3.56 -6.88 3.54
N VAL A 133 3.11 -6.43 4.72
CA VAL A 133 1.80 -5.78 4.85
C VAL A 133 1.79 -4.43 4.14
N LEU A 134 2.86 -3.64 4.27
CA LEU A 134 3.02 -2.37 3.55
C LEU A 134 2.96 -2.58 2.04
N LEU A 135 3.70 -3.55 1.49
CA LEU A 135 3.66 -3.94 0.08
C LEU A 135 2.24 -4.30 -0.36
N ARG A 136 1.54 -5.11 0.42
CA ARG A 136 0.17 -5.54 0.09
C ARG A 136 -0.81 -4.37 0.09
N LEU A 137 -0.73 -3.48 1.08
CA LEU A 137 -1.57 -2.28 1.17
C LEU A 137 -1.28 -1.30 0.03
N ALA A 138 -0.01 -1.09 -0.31
CA ALA A 138 0.39 -0.22 -1.42
C ALA A 138 -0.07 -0.77 -2.77
N SER A 139 0.12 -2.06 -3.03
CA SER A 139 -0.41 -2.72 -4.24
C SER A 139 -1.94 -2.63 -4.31
N ARG A 140 -2.63 -2.79 -3.18
CA ARG A 140 -4.09 -2.62 -3.11
C ARG A 140 -4.53 -1.20 -3.48
N LEU A 141 -3.82 -0.21 -2.93
CA LEU A 141 -4.09 1.19 -3.20
C LEU A 141 -3.83 1.55 -4.65
N GLN A 142 -2.73 1.07 -5.23
CA GLN A 142 -2.41 1.30 -6.64
C GLN A 142 -3.51 0.73 -7.57
N THR A 143 -4.01 -0.47 -7.28
CA THR A 143 -5.14 -1.04 -8.05
C THR A 143 -6.40 -0.17 -7.95
N LEU A 144 -6.73 0.38 -6.77
CA LEU A 144 -7.88 1.29 -6.64
C LEU A 144 -7.67 2.60 -7.41
N ARG A 145 -6.44 3.14 -7.44
CA ARG A 145 -6.08 4.30 -8.26
C ARG A 145 -6.26 4.00 -9.74
N TYR A 146 -5.82 2.83 -10.19
CA TYR A 146 -6.02 2.37 -11.56
C TYR A 146 -7.51 2.29 -11.93
N PHE A 147 -8.35 1.68 -11.08
CA PHE A 147 -9.80 1.65 -11.29
C PHE A 147 -10.41 3.06 -11.36
N ALA A 148 -9.95 3.98 -10.51
CA ALA A 148 -10.43 5.36 -10.51
C ALA A 148 -10.09 6.11 -11.81
N ALA A 149 -8.93 5.82 -12.41
CA ALA A 149 -8.48 6.43 -13.65
C ALA A 149 -9.13 5.83 -14.90
N THR A 150 -9.34 4.50 -14.93
CA THR A 150 -9.73 3.76 -16.13
C THR A 150 -11.20 3.36 -16.18
N LYS A 151 -11.91 3.40 -15.04
CA LYS A 151 -13.27 2.86 -14.88
C LYS A 151 -13.40 1.38 -15.29
N ALA A 152 -12.32 0.61 -15.13
CA ALA A 152 -12.31 -0.81 -15.43
C ALA A 152 -13.33 -1.58 -14.56
N PRO A 153 -13.88 -2.71 -15.04
CA PRO A 153 -14.86 -3.51 -14.30
C PRO A 153 -14.24 -4.15 -13.05
N GLY A 154 -15.09 -4.48 -12.05
CA GLY A 154 -14.67 -5.13 -10.79
C GLY A 154 -14.25 -4.17 -9.68
N ALA A 155 -14.34 -2.85 -9.90
CA ALA A 155 -13.97 -1.85 -8.90
C ALA A 155 -14.84 -1.90 -7.64
N LYS A 156 -16.14 -2.21 -7.77
CA LYS A 156 -17.10 -2.26 -6.66
C LYS A 156 -16.74 -3.39 -5.68
N GLU A 157 -16.57 -4.59 -6.18
CA GLU A 157 -16.22 -5.79 -5.39
C GLU A 157 -14.84 -5.61 -4.74
N TYR A 158 -13.89 -5.06 -5.49
CA TYR A 158 -12.55 -4.76 -4.99
C TYR A 158 -12.57 -3.71 -3.89
N GLY A 159 -13.40 -2.67 -4.03
CA GLY A 159 -13.63 -1.64 -3.01
C GLY A 159 -14.29 -2.21 -1.76
N ALA A 160 -15.33 -3.04 -1.90
CA ALA A 160 -16.00 -3.69 -0.77
C ALA A 160 -15.04 -4.57 0.04
N GLU A 161 -14.23 -5.40 -0.61
CA GLU A 161 -13.19 -6.19 0.07
C GLU A 161 -12.16 -5.28 0.76
N THR A 162 -11.80 -4.15 0.14
CA THR A 162 -10.86 -3.19 0.73
C THR A 162 -11.40 -2.61 2.02
N LEU A 163 -12.66 -2.18 2.05
CA LEU A 163 -13.31 -1.66 3.27
C LEU A 163 -13.46 -2.73 4.35
N ALA A 164 -13.73 -3.97 3.97
CA ALA A 164 -13.90 -5.07 4.92
C ALA A 164 -12.59 -5.52 5.55
N LEU A 165 -11.47 -5.56 4.80
CA LEU A 165 -10.23 -6.18 5.26
C LEU A 165 -9.07 -5.20 5.39
N TYR A 166 -8.76 -4.44 4.32
CA TYR A 166 -7.48 -3.73 4.20
C TYR A 166 -7.48 -2.35 4.86
N ALA A 167 -8.55 -1.59 4.78
CA ALA A 167 -8.64 -0.30 5.44
C ALA A 167 -8.61 -0.42 6.98
N PRO A 168 -9.33 -1.38 7.62
CA PRO A 168 -9.17 -1.67 9.04
C PRO A 168 -7.78 -2.18 9.42
N LEU A 169 -7.10 -2.92 8.52
CA LEU A 169 -5.73 -3.36 8.74
C LEU A 169 -4.76 -2.18 8.77
N ALA A 170 -4.85 -1.27 7.78
CA ALA A 170 -4.07 -0.04 7.74
C ALA A 170 -4.31 0.84 8.98
N ASN A 171 -5.56 0.90 9.47
CA ASN A 171 -5.92 1.61 10.69
C ASN A 171 -5.22 1.04 11.92
N ARG A 172 -5.23 -0.29 12.10
CA ARG A 172 -4.59 -0.96 13.25
C ARG A 172 -3.06 -0.78 13.27
N LEU A 173 -2.45 -0.68 12.08
CA LEU A 173 -1.02 -0.47 11.92
C LEU A 173 -0.61 1.00 11.98
N GLY A 174 -1.58 1.92 12.13
CA GLY A 174 -1.30 3.36 12.19
C GLY A 174 -0.86 3.98 10.86
N ILE A 175 -1.08 3.29 9.72
CA ILE A 175 -0.69 3.75 8.39
C ILE A 175 -1.80 4.66 7.84
N TRP A 176 -1.93 5.85 8.45
CA TRP A 176 -3.02 6.77 8.18
C TRP A 176 -3.08 7.24 6.72
N GLN A 177 -1.92 7.48 6.09
CA GLN A 177 -1.82 7.96 4.72
C GLN A 177 -2.47 7.01 3.72
N MET A 178 -2.24 5.70 3.85
CA MET A 178 -2.91 4.70 3.01
C MET A 178 -4.37 4.49 3.41
N LYS A 179 -4.66 4.49 4.73
CA LYS A 179 -6.00 4.19 5.24
C LYS A 179 -7.07 5.06 4.59
N TRP A 180 -6.90 6.38 4.62
CA TRP A 180 -7.95 7.28 4.13
C TRP A 180 -8.13 7.18 2.62
N GLU A 181 -7.06 7.01 1.87
CA GLU A 181 -7.18 6.86 0.42
C GLU A 181 -7.82 5.52 0.04
N LEU A 182 -7.49 4.44 0.76
CA LEU A 182 -8.18 3.16 0.63
C LEU A 182 -9.67 3.29 0.93
N GLU A 183 -10.05 4.01 1.99
CA GLU A 183 -11.43 4.24 2.38
C GLU A 183 -12.18 5.10 1.36
N ASP A 184 -11.62 6.24 0.96
CA ASP A 184 -12.27 7.19 0.04
C ASP A 184 -12.45 6.60 -1.37
N LEU A 185 -11.41 5.98 -1.94
CA LEU A 185 -11.53 5.31 -3.24
C LEU A 185 -12.50 4.14 -3.21
N SER A 186 -12.50 3.37 -2.13
CA SER A 186 -13.44 2.26 -1.99
C SER A 186 -14.87 2.74 -1.87
N LEU A 187 -15.15 3.79 -1.08
CA LEU A 187 -16.48 4.38 -0.97
C LEU A 187 -16.97 4.90 -2.33
N ARG A 188 -16.08 5.53 -3.10
CA ARG A 188 -16.40 6.00 -4.46
C ARG A 188 -16.91 4.89 -5.37
N PHE A 189 -16.45 3.65 -5.18
CA PHE A 189 -16.89 2.50 -5.99
C PHE A 189 -18.07 1.76 -5.39
N THR A 190 -18.17 1.66 -4.06
CA THR A 190 -19.26 0.93 -3.39
C THR A 190 -20.53 1.75 -3.29
N GLU A 191 -20.41 3.07 -3.01
CA GLU A 191 -21.51 4.01 -2.79
C GLU A 191 -21.27 5.32 -3.58
N PRO A 192 -21.28 5.27 -4.92
CA PRO A 192 -20.90 6.42 -5.76
C PRO A 192 -21.77 7.65 -5.55
N GLU A 193 -23.10 7.47 -5.38
CA GLU A 193 -24.03 8.57 -5.17
C GLU A 193 -23.74 9.31 -3.85
N VAL A 194 -23.53 8.55 -2.79
CA VAL A 194 -23.16 9.09 -1.46
C VAL A 194 -21.83 9.83 -1.54
N PHE A 195 -20.82 9.21 -2.18
CA PHE A 195 -19.51 9.84 -2.37
C PHE A 195 -19.63 11.18 -3.08
N HIS A 196 -20.36 11.24 -4.21
CA HIS A 196 -20.56 12.46 -4.97
C HIS A 196 -21.37 13.51 -4.23
N THR A 197 -22.42 13.10 -3.49
CA THR A 197 -23.21 14.03 -2.67
C THR A 197 -22.33 14.72 -1.62
N ILE A 198 -21.51 13.95 -0.89
CA ILE A 198 -20.61 14.53 0.11
C ILE A 198 -19.55 15.40 -0.58
N ALA A 199 -18.95 14.92 -1.68
CA ALA A 199 -17.92 15.67 -2.41
C ALA A 199 -18.44 17.02 -2.92
N ASN A 200 -19.67 17.05 -3.45
CA ASN A 200 -20.30 18.27 -3.97
C ASN A 200 -20.72 19.24 -2.86
N ASN A 201 -21.05 18.72 -1.67
CA ASN A 201 -21.42 19.56 -0.51
C ASN A 201 -20.18 20.10 0.24
N LEU A 202 -18.99 19.66 -0.11
CA LEU A 202 -17.74 20.24 0.38
C LEU A 202 -17.44 21.46 -0.50
N GLU A 203 -17.68 22.67 0.02
CA GLU A 203 -17.46 23.94 -0.69
C GLU A 203 -16.00 24.16 -1.11
N GLU A 204 -15.06 23.57 -0.36
CA GLU A 204 -13.63 23.70 -0.59
C GLU A 204 -13.05 22.42 -1.21
N THR A 205 -12.07 22.58 -2.10
CA THR A 205 -11.24 21.48 -2.58
C THR A 205 -10.41 20.88 -1.44
N ARG A 206 -9.84 19.71 -1.66
CA ARG A 206 -8.96 19.08 -0.65
C ARG A 206 -7.74 19.96 -0.35
N GLU A 207 -7.16 20.58 -1.38
CA GLU A 207 -6.01 21.47 -1.26
C GLU A 207 -6.33 22.71 -0.43
N GLU A 208 -7.46 23.33 -0.66
CA GLU A 208 -7.93 24.49 0.12
C GLU A 208 -8.16 24.13 1.59
N ARG A 209 -8.78 22.99 1.86
CA ARG A 209 -8.97 22.48 3.24
C ARG A 209 -7.65 22.18 3.94
N VAL A 210 -6.66 21.64 3.23
CA VAL A 210 -5.30 21.43 3.78
C VAL A 210 -4.66 22.78 4.12
N ALA A 211 -4.75 23.78 3.24
CA ALA A 211 -4.20 25.11 3.47
C ALA A 211 -4.87 25.80 4.65
N SER A 212 -6.21 25.75 4.76
CA SER A 212 -6.98 26.31 5.87
C SER A 212 -6.57 25.69 7.22
N ILE A 213 -6.37 24.38 7.26
CA ILE A 213 -5.93 23.68 8.48
C ILE A 213 -4.49 24.05 8.85
N GLN A 214 -3.58 24.13 7.88
CA GLN A 214 -2.20 24.55 8.13
C GLN A 214 -2.13 25.97 8.70
N GLU A 215 -2.96 26.86 8.21
CA GLU A 215 -3.08 28.22 8.76
C GLU A 215 -3.62 28.19 10.20
N ALA A 216 -4.67 27.42 10.48
CA ALA A 216 -5.19 27.24 11.82
C ALA A 216 -4.14 26.68 12.79
N VAL A 217 -3.38 25.66 12.37
CA VAL A 217 -2.27 25.09 13.15
C VAL A 217 -1.22 26.15 13.47
N ARG A 218 -0.79 26.95 12.48
CA ARG A 218 0.18 28.04 12.70
C ARG A 218 -0.31 29.08 13.71
N ARG A 219 -1.58 29.50 13.61
CA ARG A 219 -2.19 30.47 14.55
C ARG A 219 -2.26 29.92 15.97
N ILE A 220 -2.65 28.67 16.13
CA ILE A 220 -2.72 28.01 17.45
C ILE A 220 -1.30 27.88 18.04
N GLN A 221 -0.31 27.45 17.26
CA GLN A 221 1.09 27.37 17.71
C GLN A 221 1.63 28.72 18.16
N ALA A 222 1.39 29.79 17.39
CA ALA A 222 1.81 31.13 17.73
C ALA A 222 1.14 31.65 19.03
N LEU A 223 -0.16 31.36 19.20
CA LEU A 223 -0.90 31.72 20.41
C LEU A 223 -0.37 30.99 21.66
N LEU A 224 -0.08 29.68 21.54
CA LEU A 224 0.49 28.91 22.64
C LEU A 224 1.89 29.40 23.01
N ALA A 225 2.74 29.66 22.02
CA ALA A 225 4.08 30.19 22.21
C ALA A 225 4.07 31.55 22.90
N SER A 226 3.15 32.43 22.52
CA SER A 226 3.02 33.79 23.15
C SER A 226 2.62 33.70 24.63
N ARG A 227 2.08 32.60 25.08
CA ARG A 227 1.72 32.33 26.48
C ARG A 227 2.74 31.44 27.21
N GLY A 228 3.89 31.16 26.61
CA GLY A 228 4.94 30.31 27.20
C GLY A 228 4.59 28.82 27.23
N ILE A 229 3.55 28.39 26.50
CA ILE A 229 3.13 26.99 26.45
C ILE A 229 3.83 26.28 25.29
N GLN A 230 4.64 25.29 25.61
CA GLN A 230 5.24 24.37 24.60
C GLN A 230 4.28 23.23 24.31
N ALA A 231 3.70 23.20 23.09
CA ALA A 231 2.80 22.15 22.64
C ALA A 231 3.01 21.84 21.16
N SER A 232 2.85 20.57 20.81
CA SER A 232 2.76 20.13 19.41
C SER A 232 1.30 20.25 18.97
N VAL A 233 1.06 21.02 17.89
CA VAL A 233 -0.26 21.17 17.29
C VAL A 233 -0.24 20.50 15.92
N SER A 234 -1.18 19.60 15.68
CA SER A 234 -1.38 18.97 14.39
C SER A 234 -2.84 19.03 13.98
N GLY A 235 -3.11 19.08 12.67
CA GLY A 235 -4.44 19.09 12.12
C GLY A 235 -4.47 18.37 10.78
N ARG A 236 -5.62 17.82 10.43
CA ARG A 236 -5.85 17.20 9.12
C ARG A 236 -7.29 17.42 8.67
N PRO A 237 -7.55 17.55 7.36
CA PRO A 237 -8.92 17.59 6.87
C PRO A 237 -9.58 16.22 7.06
N LYS A 238 -10.86 16.22 7.42
CA LYS A 238 -11.65 14.99 7.34
C LYS A 238 -11.79 14.59 5.87
N HIS A 239 -11.64 13.32 5.60
CA HIS A 239 -11.87 12.72 4.30
C HIS A 239 -13.32 12.23 4.16
N ILE A 240 -13.77 11.99 2.93
CA ILE A 240 -15.18 11.77 2.59
C ILE A 240 -15.76 10.57 3.35
N TYR A 241 -15.04 9.46 3.42
CA TYR A 241 -15.46 8.27 4.18
C TYR A 241 -15.68 8.56 5.67
N SER A 242 -14.85 9.40 6.29
CA SER A 242 -15.01 9.79 7.70
C SER A 242 -16.17 10.76 7.94
N ILE A 243 -16.67 11.43 6.89
CA ILE A 243 -17.87 12.27 6.96
C ILE A 243 -19.12 11.40 6.83
N TRP A 244 -19.04 10.38 5.95
CA TRP A 244 -20.13 9.45 5.72
C TRP A 244 -20.43 8.56 6.95
N LYS A 245 -19.40 8.09 7.64
CA LYS A 245 -19.50 7.19 8.80
C LYS A 245 -19.78 7.96 10.09
#